data_37963cb95930dbfd3a766b92d4245e2f
#
_entry.id   37963cb95930dbfd3a766b92d4245e2f
#
_cell.length_a   1.000
_cell.length_b   1.000
_cell.length_c   1.000
_cell.angle_alpha   90.00
_cell.angle_beta   90.00
_cell.angle_gamma   90.00
#
_symmetry.space_group_name_H-M   'P 1'
#
loop_
_entity.id
_entity.type
_entity.pdbx_description
1 polymer ?
#
loop_
_entity_poly.entity_id
_entity_poly.type
_entity_poly.pdbx_seq_one_letter_code
_entity_poly.pdbx_strand_id
1 'polypeptide(L)'
;MKRILTFFIFMLLAMGPGAAGAQTVVMDEGHVAFDYPDSWLVVSPQLCGVYAPLLEDAGLDADELARELEQTRTLSRAYNENYTQYLSVMIGEDELSQEIYEIENATDNQRATLRRRVEANSFWETTGLRTQDAEWQKEDGGYWLYAHYTVTRAGETVGRGLRYITVRNGLYVEMDWRIASGRFSGRDLNAFRARLADLVVTEQIAEPVRDV
;
A
#
# COMPACT_ATOMS: atom_id res chain seq x y z
N MET A 1 -6.10 12.03 -32.69
CA MET A 1 -4.88 12.67 -32.17
C MET A 1 -4.33 11.77 -31.07
N LYS A 2 -3.12 11.25 -31.25
CA LYS A 2 -2.49 10.32 -30.30
C LYS A 2 -1.98 11.12 -29.11
N ARG A 3 -2.51 10.87 -27.90
CA ARG A 3 -1.95 11.42 -26.66
C ARG A 3 -0.68 10.59 -26.33
N ILE A 4 0.46 11.21 -26.43
CA ILE A 4 1.74 10.66 -25.99
C ILE A 4 1.75 10.87 -24.47
N LEU A 5 1.57 9.76 -23.74
CA LEU A 5 1.74 9.70 -22.30
C LEU A 5 3.24 9.69 -22.00
N THR A 6 3.79 10.80 -21.58
CA THR A 6 5.21 10.89 -21.21
C THR A 6 5.34 10.49 -19.75
N PHE A 7 5.74 9.24 -19.51
CA PHE A 7 6.12 8.76 -18.18
C PHE A 7 7.51 9.28 -17.83
N PHE A 8 7.62 10.13 -16.83
CA PHE A 8 8.90 10.46 -16.18
C PHE A 8 9.09 9.51 -15.00
N ILE A 9 9.90 8.47 -15.20
CA ILE A 9 10.48 7.69 -14.10
C ILE A 9 11.73 8.46 -13.64
N PHE A 10 11.65 9.17 -12.52
CA PHE A 10 12.83 9.69 -11.85
C PHE A 10 13.36 8.65 -10.89
N MET A 11 14.34 7.88 -11.33
CA MET A 11 15.16 7.05 -10.46
C MET A 11 16.29 7.93 -9.92
N LEU A 12 16.14 8.48 -8.71
CA LEU A 12 17.21 9.18 -8.00
C LEU A 12 17.96 8.18 -7.12
N LEU A 13 19.08 7.70 -7.62
CA LEU A 13 20.08 6.98 -6.83
C LEU A 13 20.84 7.97 -5.94
N ALA A 14 20.48 8.06 -4.68
CA ALA A 14 21.32 8.68 -3.65
C ALA A 14 22.10 7.59 -2.92
N MET A 15 23.31 7.30 -3.36
CA MET A 15 24.24 6.43 -2.63
C MET A 15 24.98 7.23 -1.56
N GLY A 16 24.59 7.08 -0.29
CA GLY A 16 25.36 7.45 0.88
C GLY A 16 25.84 6.21 1.63
N PRO A 17 27.07 6.16 2.15
CA PRO A 17 27.59 4.97 2.82
C PRO A 17 27.03 4.88 4.24
N GLY A 18 26.29 3.79 4.54
CA GLY A 18 26.08 3.32 5.92
C GLY A 18 24.66 3.23 6.46
N ALA A 19 23.62 3.58 5.70
CA ALA A 19 22.24 3.23 6.07
C ALA A 19 21.77 2.05 5.20
N ALA A 20 20.97 1.15 5.72
CA ALA A 20 20.22 0.23 4.87
C ALA A 20 19.48 1.11 3.86
N GLY A 21 19.86 1.06 2.59
CA GLY A 21 19.34 1.94 1.56
C GLY A 21 17.84 1.77 1.40
N ALA A 22 17.19 2.83 0.96
CA ALA A 22 15.78 2.84 0.64
C ALA A 22 15.60 3.36 -0.79
N GLN A 23 14.73 2.70 -1.57
CA GLN A 23 14.35 3.16 -2.89
C GLN A 23 13.02 3.90 -2.80
N THR A 24 13.04 5.19 -3.14
CA THR A 24 11.82 6.00 -3.21
C THR A 24 11.06 5.67 -4.49
N VAL A 25 9.80 5.28 -4.36
CA VAL A 25 8.90 5.03 -5.47
C VAL A 25 7.81 6.10 -5.47
N VAL A 26 7.70 6.81 -6.59
CA VAL A 26 6.68 7.84 -6.82
C VAL A 26 5.56 7.23 -7.67
N MET A 27 4.33 7.39 -7.22
CA MET A 27 3.14 6.73 -7.73
C MET A 27 2.00 7.75 -7.92
N ASP A 28 0.92 7.31 -8.56
CA ASP A 28 -0.29 8.12 -8.74
C ASP A 28 0.02 9.51 -9.28
N GLU A 29 0.67 9.55 -10.47
CA GLU A 29 1.07 10.79 -11.15
C GLU A 29 1.94 11.76 -10.30
N GLY A 30 2.59 11.23 -9.25
CA GLY A 30 3.42 12.01 -8.34
C GLY A 30 2.74 12.40 -7.03
N HIS A 31 1.49 11.99 -6.81
CA HIS A 31 0.75 12.34 -5.59
C HIS A 31 1.08 11.46 -4.39
N VAL A 32 1.56 10.25 -4.62
CA VAL A 32 1.95 9.31 -3.57
C VAL A 32 3.41 8.92 -3.75
N ALA A 33 4.21 8.99 -2.68
CA ALA A 33 5.57 8.46 -2.67
C ALA A 33 5.81 7.66 -1.39
N PHE A 34 6.60 6.60 -1.52
CA PHE A 34 6.96 5.76 -0.39
C PHE A 34 8.35 5.14 -0.58
N ASP A 35 9.08 4.97 0.53
CA ASP A 35 10.42 4.39 0.56
C ASP A 35 10.37 2.90 0.91
N TYR A 36 10.73 2.07 -0.07
CA TYR A 36 10.90 0.63 0.11
C TYR A 36 12.34 0.26 0.47
N PRO A 37 12.58 -0.90 1.14
CA PRO A 37 13.94 -1.43 1.30
C PRO A 37 14.60 -1.64 -0.08
N ASP A 38 15.88 -1.24 -0.25
CA ASP A 38 16.62 -1.36 -1.52
C ASP A 38 16.69 -2.79 -2.07
N SER A 39 16.73 -3.79 -1.16
CA SER A 39 16.81 -5.20 -1.56
C SER A 39 15.49 -5.79 -2.01
N TRP A 40 14.38 -5.04 -1.96
CA TRP A 40 13.07 -5.55 -2.35
C TRP A 40 12.77 -5.25 -3.81
N LEU A 41 12.21 -6.24 -4.51
CA LEU A 41 11.69 -6.05 -5.87
C LEU A 41 10.37 -5.29 -5.82
N VAL A 42 10.37 -4.05 -6.31
CA VAL A 42 9.15 -3.24 -6.41
C VAL A 42 8.53 -3.39 -7.78
N VAL A 43 7.26 -3.73 -7.81
CA VAL A 43 6.44 -3.85 -9.02
C VAL A 43 5.20 -2.95 -8.92
N SER A 44 4.75 -2.48 -10.05
CA SER A 44 3.44 -1.84 -10.25
C SER A 44 2.71 -2.56 -11.38
N PRO A 45 1.41 -2.32 -11.62
CA PRO A 45 0.73 -2.91 -12.76
C PRO A 45 1.50 -2.76 -14.08
N GLN A 46 2.09 -1.58 -14.30
CA GLN A 46 2.83 -1.26 -15.53
C GLN A 46 4.21 -1.94 -15.59
N LEU A 47 4.80 -2.29 -14.45
CA LEU A 47 6.13 -2.87 -14.36
C LEU A 47 6.14 -4.41 -14.31
N CYS A 48 5.00 -5.06 -14.06
CA CYS A 48 4.92 -6.52 -13.99
C CYS A 48 5.48 -7.19 -15.24
N GLY A 49 5.12 -6.69 -16.43
CA GLY A 49 5.65 -7.22 -17.69
C GLY A 49 7.16 -7.02 -17.86
N VAL A 50 7.74 -5.96 -17.31
CA VAL A 50 9.19 -5.71 -17.36
C VAL A 50 9.93 -6.73 -16.49
N TYR A 51 9.36 -7.11 -15.36
CA TYR A 51 9.95 -8.04 -14.39
C TYR A 51 9.42 -9.47 -14.53
N ALA A 52 8.69 -9.78 -15.63
CA ALA A 52 8.09 -11.09 -15.84
C ALA A 52 9.06 -12.27 -15.62
N PRO A 53 10.31 -12.29 -16.12
CA PRO A 53 11.22 -13.40 -15.86
C PRO A 53 11.53 -13.60 -14.38
N LEU A 54 11.68 -12.52 -13.60
CA LEU A 54 11.95 -12.60 -12.16
C LEU A 54 10.73 -13.07 -11.37
N LEU A 55 9.54 -12.64 -11.79
CA LEU A 55 8.26 -13.03 -11.18
C LEU A 55 7.96 -14.50 -11.46
N GLU A 56 8.17 -14.96 -12.69
CA GLU A 56 7.99 -16.37 -13.10
C GLU A 56 8.95 -17.31 -12.35
N ASP A 57 10.21 -16.92 -12.17
CA ASP A 57 11.19 -17.66 -11.36
C ASP A 57 10.74 -17.79 -9.89
N ALA A 58 9.96 -16.82 -9.40
CA ALA A 58 9.35 -16.85 -8.08
C ALA A 58 7.99 -17.60 -8.04
N GLY A 59 7.52 -18.12 -9.17
CA GLY A 59 6.23 -18.79 -9.30
C GLY A 59 5.04 -17.84 -9.36
N LEU A 60 5.26 -16.58 -9.74
CA LEU A 60 4.22 -15.56 -9.91
C LEU A 60 3.98 -15.32 -11.41
N ASP A 61 2.74 -15.37 -11.83
CA ASP A 61 2.33 -14.98 -13.19
C ASP A 61 2.25 -13.45 -13.28
N ALA A 62 3.04 -12.86 -14.16
CA ALA A 62 3.16 -11.41 -14.30
C ALA A 62 1.86 -10.75 -14.77
N ASP A 63 1.12 -11.39 -15.68
CA ASP A 63 -0.14 -10.86 -16.22
C ASP A 63 -1.28 -10.98 -15.20
N GLU A 64 -1.30 -12.08 -14.43
CA GLU A 64 -2.26 -12.26 -13.34
C GLU A 64 -1.99 -11.26 -12.22
N LEU A 65 -0.73 -11.07 -11.85
CA LEU A 65 -0.32 -10.09 -10.85
C LEU A 65 -0.69 -8.67 -11.28
N ALA A 66 -0.41 -8.28 -12.53
CA ALA A 66 -0.77 -6.95 -13.03
C ALA A 66 -2.27 -6.69 -12.90
N ARG A 67 -3.10 -7.66 -13.32
CA ARG A 67 -4.57 -7.57 -13.19
C ARG A 67 -5.03 -7.50 -11.73
N GLU A 68 -4.42 -8.29 -10.84
CA GLU A 68 -4.72 -8.22 -9.39
C GLU A 68 -4.42 -6.82 -8.85
N LEU A 69 -3.23 -6.27 -9.15
CA LEU A 69 -2.83 -4.95 -8.68
C LEU A 69 -3.77 -3.85 -9.19
N GLU A 70 -4.19 -3.92 -10.46
CA GLU A 70 -5.18 -2.98 -11.02
C GLU A 70 -6.55 -3.09 -10.33
N GLN A 71 -7.06 -4.32 -10.17
CA GLN A 71 -8.36 -4.56 -9.54
C GLN A 71 -8.40 -4.11 -8.09
N THR A 72 -7.30 -4.25 -7.37
CA THR A 72 -7.17 -3.83 -5.97
C THR A 72 -6.69 -2.39 -5.81
N ARG A 73 -6.50 -1.64 -6.91
CA ARG A 73 -5.95 -0.28 -6.91
C ARG A 73 -4.62 -0.19 -6.15
N THR A 74 -3.83 -1.24 -6.26
CA THR A 74 -2.50 -1.29 -5.70
C THR A 74 -1.55 -0.50 -6.60
N LEU A 75 -1.03 0.60 -6.09
CA LEU A 75 -0.09 1.45 -6.82
C LEU A 75 1.26 0.76 -7.01
N SER A 76 1.72 0.08 -5.96
CA SER A 76 2.95 -0.69 -5.98
C SER A 76 2.93 -1.80 -4.94
N ARG A 77 3.67 -2.86 -5.23
CA ARG A 77 3.93 -3.98 -4.32
C ARG A 77 5.42 -4.30 -4.33
N ALA A 78 6.02 -4.40 -3.17
CA ALA A 78 7.41 -4.79 -3.03
C ALA A 78 7.52 -6.17 -2.40
N TYR A 79 8.34 -7.03 -2.98
CA TYR A 79 8.63 -8.39 -2.49
C TYR A 79 10.04 -8.44 -1.89
N ASN A 80 10.19 -9.13 -0.77
CA ASN A 80 11.52 -9.44 -0.25
C ASN A 80 12.25 -10.45 -1.16
N GLU A 81 13.54 -10.65 -0.95
CA GLU A 81 14.42 -11.47 -1.81
C GLU A 81 13.94 -12.91 -2.06
N ASN A 82 13.21 -13.50 -1.11
CA ASN A 82 12.70 -14.87 -1.23
C ASN A 82 11.17 -14.95 -1.47
N TYR A 83 10.52 -13.84 -1.76
CA TYR A 83 9.08 -13.71 -2.07
C TYR A 83 8.13 -14.27 -0.98
N THR A 84 8.62 -14.38 0.26
CA THR A 84 7.81 -14.83 1.39
C THR A 84 7.04 -13.71 2.09
N GLN A 85 7.39 -12.48 1.76
CA GLN A 85 6.77 -11.27 2.29
C GLN A 85 6.57 -10.27 1.16
N TYR A 86 5.51 -9.48 1.27
CA TYR A 86 5.34 -8.30 0.44
C TYR A 86 4.70 -7.16 1.23
N LEU A 87 4.97 -5.95 0.76
CA LEU A 87 4.36 -4.71 1.20
C LEU A 87 3.71 -4.02 0.00
N SER A 88 2.42 -3.76 0.09
CA SER A 88 1.66 -3.04 -0.94
C SER A 88 1.28 -1.66 -0.43
N VAL A 89 1.31 -0.67 -1.33
CA VAL A 89 0.68 0.63 -1.15
C VAL A 89 -0.53 0.68 -2.08
N MET A 90 -1.71 0.88 -1.50
CA MET A 90 -2.99 0.89 -2.19
C MET A 90 -3.69 2.22 -1.95
N ILE A 91 -4.46 2.66 -2.93
CA ILE A 91 -5.37 3.79 -2.78
C ILE A 91 -6.81 3.32 -2.90
N GLY A 92 -7.69 3.97 -2.17
CA GLY A 92 -9.13 3.70 -2.22
C GLY A 92 -9.92 4.96 -2.51
N GLU A 93 -10.98 4.82 -3.28
CA GLU A 93 -12.07 5.78 -3.31
C GLU A 93 -13.16 5.23 -2.41
N ASP A 94 -13.28 5.81 -1.22
CA ASP A 94 -14.41 5.56 -0.34
C ASP A 94 -15.23 6.85 -0.27
N GLU A 95 -16.54 6.75 -0.31
CA GLU A 95 -17.44 7.88 -0.07
C GLU A 95 -17.09 8.59 1.25
N LEU A 96 -16.63 7.83 2.25
CA LEU A 96 -16.20 8.38 3.52
C LEU A 96 -14.87 9.16 3.41
N SER A 97 -13.94 8.71 2.55
CA SER A 97 -12.68 9.43 2.35
C SER A 97 -12.89 10.76 1.62
N GLN A 98 -13.94 10.88 0.83
CA GLN A 98 -14.33 12.16 0.22
C GLN A 98 -14.84 13.19 1.25
N GLU A 99 -15.31 12.71 2.41
CA GLU A 99 -15.75 13.56 3.53
C GLU A 99 -14.61 13.88 4.52
N ILE A 100 -13.47 13.16 4.44
CA ILE A 100 -12.33 13.30 5.33
C ILE A 100 -11.14 13.77 4.50
N TYR A 101 -10.74 15.03 4.68
CA TYR A 101 -9.53 15.53 4.00
C TYR A 101 -8.25 15.07 4.70
N GLU A 102 -8.24 15.16 6.04
CA GLU A 102 -7.14 14.66 6.89
C GLU A 102 -7.73 13.85 8.02
N ILE A 103 -7.19 12.65 8.25
CA ILE A 103 -7.71 11.75 9.30
C ILE A 103 -7.54 12.32 10.71
N GLU A 104 -6.56 13.18 10.93
CA GLU A 104 -6.34 13.90 12.18
C GLU A 104 -7.50 14.79 12.52
N ASN A 105 -8.17 15.35 11.53
CA ASN A 105 -9.30 16.27 11.66
C ASN A 105 -10.66 15.55 11.60
N ALA A 106 -10.66 14.23 11.37
CA ALA A 106 -11.90 13.45 11.29
C ALA A 106 -12.62 13.44 12.65
N THR A 107 -13.96 13.48 12.61
CA THR A 107 -14.79 13.32 13.79
C THR A 107 -14.72 11.88 14.34
N ASP A 108 -15.06 11.69 15.59
CA ASP A 108 -15.11 10.34 16.20
C ASP A 108 -16.09 9.42 15.49
N ASN A 109 -17.19 9.95 14.95
CA ASN A 109 -18.15 9.16 14.17
C ASN A 109 -17.57 8.71 12.83
N GLN A 110 -16.84 9.58 12.12
CA GLN A 110 -16.15 9.22 10.88
C GLN A 110 -15.08 8.17 11.13
N ARG A 111 -14.26 8.34 12.15
CA ARG A 111 -13.25 7.33 12.58
C ARG A 111 -13.90 6.00 12.96
N ALA A 112 -14.99 6.02 13.73
CA ALA A 112 -15.71 4.81 14.12
C ALA A 112 -16.34 4.11 12.90
N THR A 113 -16.80 4.87 11.90
CA THR A 113 -17.36 4.31 10.67
C THR A 113 -16.28 3.66 9.82
N LEU A 114 -15.13 4.31 9.63
CA LEU A 114 -14.00 3.74 8.91
C LEU A 114 -13.51 2.46 9.57
N ARG A 115 -13.34 2.46 10.90
CA ARG A 115 -12.98 1.27 11.66
C ARG A 115 -13.94 0.10 11.42
N ARG A 116 -15.26 0.31 11.54
CA ARG A 116 -16.27 -0.73 11.30
C ARG A 116 -16.22 -1.30 9.89
N ARG A 117 -15.96 -0.47 8.87
CA ARG A 117 -15.80 -0.92 7.49
C ARG A 117 -14.59 -1.81 7.31
N VAL A 118 -13.45 -1.45 7.91
CA VAL A 118 -12.24 -2.27 7.88
C VAL A 118 -12.44 -3.61 8.59
N GLU A 119 -13.08 -3.60 9.78
CA GLU A 119 -13.42 -4.82 10.53
C GLU A 119 -14.40 -5.73 9.76
N ALA A 120 -15.31 -5.15 9.01
CA ALA A 120 -16.27 -5.90 8.17
C ALA A 120 -15.63 -6.43 6.86
N ASN A 121 -14.36 -6.18 6.60
CA ASN A 121 -13.67 -6.50 5.33
C ASN A 121 -14.36 -5.90 4.08
N SER A 122 -15.16 -4.83 4.26
CA SER A 122 -15.98 -4.28 3.19
C SER A 122 -15.18 -3.59 2.07
N PHE A 123 -13.89 -3.31 2.30
CA PHE A 123 -13.04 -2.66 1.30
C PHE A 123 -12.39 -3.65 0.32
N TRP A 124 -12.11 -4.90 0.78
CA TRP A 124 -11.36 -5.87 0.00
C TRP A 124 -11.96 -7.25 0.19
N GLU A 125 -12.85 -7.64 -0.71
CA GLU A 125 -13.43 -8.99 -0.75
C GLU A 125 -12.38 -10.01 -1.21
N THR A 126 -11.38 -10.26 -0.39
CA THR A 126 -10.48 -11.39 -0.62
C THR A 126 -11.06 -12.61 0.05
N THR A 127 -11.44 -13.59 -0.72
CA THR A 127 -11.96 -14.88 -0.21
C THR A 127 -10.97 -15.48 0.80
N GLY A 128 -11.43 -15.73 2.03
CA GLY A 128 -10.61 -16.29 3.10
C GLY A 128 -9.84 -15.29 3.97
N LEU A 129 -9.95 -13.99 3.71
CA LEU A 129 -9.37 -12.97 4.56
C LEU A 129 -10.27 -12.70 5.78
N ARG A 130 -9.69 -12.73 6.97
CA ARG A 130 -10.36 -12.42 8.22
C ARG A 130 -9.61 -11.34 8.98
N THR A 131 -10.17 -10.14 9.03
CA THR A 131 -9.66 -9.04 9.83
C THR A 131 -9.96 -9.29 11.32
N GLN A 132 -8.98 -9.03 12.15
CA GLN A 132 -9.12 -8.99 13.60
C GLN A 132 -9.37 -7.52 14.02
N ASP A 133 -9.50 -7.30 15.32
CA ASP A 133 -9.80 -5.98 15.85
C ASP A 133 -8.91 -4.88 15.23
N ALA A 134 -9.55 -3.81 14.79
CA ALA A 134 -8.87 -2.65 14.27
C ALA A 134 -8.81 -1.56 15.35
N GLU A 135 -7.70 -0.87 15.47
CA GLU A 135 -7.49 0.18 16.47
C GLU A 135 -6.77 1.39 15.90
N TRP A 136 -7.09 2.56 16.44
CA TRP A 136 -6.41 3.80 16.10
C TRP A 136 -5.09 3.92 16.84
N GLN A 137 -4.01 4.16 16.10
CA GLN A 137 -2.67 4.36 16.63
C GLN A 137 -2.08 5.65 16.10
N LYS A 138 -1.33 6.35 16.95
CA LYS A 138 -0.50 7.46 16.54
C LYS A 138 0.92 6.93 16.37
N GLU A 139 1.39 6.92 15.13
CA GLU A 139 2.73 6.48 14.76
C GLU A 139 3.53 7.68 14.21
N ASP A 140 4.81 7.48 13.99
CA ASP A 140 5.59 8.44 13.22
C ASP A 140 4.93 8.65 11.86
N GLY A 141 4.73 9.91 11.48
CA GLY A 141 4.03 10.27 10.24
C GLY A 141 2.52 10.37 10.36
N GLY A 142 1.88 10.29 11.54
CA GLY A 142 0.49 10.69 11.73
C GLY A 142 -0.43 9.67 12.40
N TYR A 143 -1.72 9.77 12.09
CA TYR A 143 -2.76 8.95 12.70
C TYR A 143 -3.13 7.80 11.74
N TRP A 144 -3.18 6.57 12.26
CA TRP A 144 -3.37 5.37 11.46
C TRP A 144 -4.42 4.46 12.09
N LEU A 145 -5.28 3.88 11.27
CA LEU A 145 -6.09 2.73 11.65
C LEU A 145 -5.27 1.47 11.39
N TYR A 146 -4.93 0.76 12.44
CA TYR A 146 -4.15 -0.46 12.41
C TYR A 146 -5.05 -1.68 12.54
N ALA A 147 -4.86 -2.68 11.70
CA ALA A 147 -5.59 -3.92 11.76
C ALA A 147 -4.70 -5.13 11.41
N HIS A 148 -4.90 -6.22 12.14
CA HIS A 148 -4.34 -7.51 11.77
C HIS A 148 -5.34 -8.29 10.97
N TYR A 149 -4.86 -9.16 10.08
CA TYR A 149 -5.71 -10.14 9.43
C TYR A 149 -4.99 -11.47 9.22
N THR A 150 -5.77 -12.52 9.03
CA THR A 150 -5.30 -13.84 8.61
C THR A 150 -5.93 -14.19 7.27
N VAL A 151 -5.17 -14.90 6.45
CA VAL A 151 -5.66 -15.48 5.21
C VAL A 151 -5.79 -16.96 5.39
N THR A 152 -6.98 -17.50 5.17
CA THR A 152 -7.27 -18.93 5.28
C THR A 152 -7.62 -19.52 3.92
N ARG A 153 -7.12 -20.71 3.64
CA ARG A 153 -7.49 -21.52 2.48
C ARG A 153 -7.81 -22.92 2.95
N ALA A 154 -8.97 -23.45 2.57
CA ALA A 154 -9.43 -24.78 3.02
C ALA A 154 -9.39 -25.00 4.54
N GLY A 155 -9.62 -23.92 5.33
CA GLY A 155 -9.61 -23.97 6.80
C GLY A 155 -8.21 -23.81 7.44
N GLU A 156 -7.16 -23.77 6.65
CA GLU A 156 -5.78 -23.56 7.14
C GLU A 156 -5.34 -22.12 6.95
N THR A 157 -4.58 -21.58 7.91
CA THR A 157 -3.99 -20.25 7.79
C THR A 157 -2.79 -20.32 6.85
N VAL A 158 -2.89 -19.67 5.68
CA VAL A 158 -1.87 -19.62 4.64
C VAL A 158 -1.12 -18.28 4.57
N GLY A 159 -1.47 -17.35 5.44
CA GLY A 159 -0.79 -16.06 5.51
C GLY A 159 -1.34 -15.18 6.62
N ARG A 160 -0.59 -14.14 6.94
CA ARG A 160 -0.96 -13.11 7.92
C ARG A 160 -0.58 -11.75 7.37
N GLY A 161 -1.36 -10.74 7.70
CA GLY A 161 -1.05 -9.39 7.29
C GLY A 161 -1.36 -8.35 8.35
N LEU A 162 -0.79 -7.18 8.12
CA LEU A 162 -0.99 -5.97 8.87
C LEU A 162 -1.42 -4.89 7.90
N ARG A 163 -2.45 -4.15 8.26
CA ARG A 163 -2.92 -2.99 7.52
C ARG A 163 -2.72 -1.75 8.34
N TYR A 164 -2.18 -0.73 7.71
CA TYR A 164 -2.15 0.63 8.22
C TYR A 164 -2.89 1.51 7.23
N ILE A 165 -3.94 2.14 7.69
CA ILE A 165 -4.87 2.92 6.87
C ILE A 165 -4.90 4.35 7.37
N THR A 166 -4.78 5.30 6.45
CA THR A 166 -4.88 6.74 6.73
C THR A 166 -5.66 7.44 5.63
N VAL A 167 -6.09 8.68 5.89
CA VAL A 167 -6.61 9.59 4.87
C VAL A 167 -5.80 10.86 4.95
N ARG A 168 -5.19 11.26 3.85
CA ARG A 168 -4.37 12.47 3.73
C ARG A 168 -4.69 13.18 2.41
N ASN A 169 -4.85 14.47 2.47
CA ASN A 169 -5.21 15.28 1.30
C ASN A 169 -6.43 14.72 0.53
N GLY A 170 -7.43 14.19 1.28
CA GLY A 170 -8.62 13.57 0.69
C GLY A 170 -8.40 12.19 0.06
N LEU A 171 -7.19 11.67 0.10
CA LEU A 171 -6.86 10.36 -0.46
C LEU A 171 -6.82 9.30 0.65
N TYR A 172 -7.61 8.24 0.49
CA TYR A 172 -7.50 7.03 1.30
C TYR A 172 -6.28 6.24 0.86
N VAL A 173 -5.37 5.97 1.79
CA VAL A 173 -4.17 5.18 1.55
C VAL A 173 -4.12 4.02 2.52
N GLU A 174 -3.88 2.83 1.99
CA GLU A 174 -3.67 1.62 2.77
C GLU A 174 -2.28 1.05 2.48
N MET A 175 -1.56 0.75 3.54
CA MET A 175 -0.30 0.01 3.48
C MET A 175 -0.55 -1.40 4.02
N ASP A 176 -0.44 -2.40 3.15
CA ASP A 176 -0.67 -3.82 3.49
C ASP A 176 0.63 -4.60 3.46
N TRP A 177 1.08 -5.02 4.64
CA TRP A 177 2.23 -5.89 4.79
C TRP A 177 1.81 -7.32 5.08
N ARG A 178 2.17 -8.24 4.20
CA ARG A 178 1.79 -9.65 4.28
C ARG A 178 3.01 -10.57 4.35
N ILE A 179 2.86 -11.64 5.13
CA ILE A 179 3.79 -12.76 5.20
C ILE A 179 3.07 -14.06 4.86
N ALA A 180 3.73 -14.95 4.11
CA ALA A 180 3.17 -16.24 3.70
C ALA A 180 3.13 -17.24 4.84
N SER A 181 4.02 -17.13 5.83
CA SER A 181 4.09 -18.06 6.96
C SER A 181 4.71 -17.40 8.19
N GLY A 182 4.49 -17.99 9.37
CA GLY A 182 5.09 -17.53 10.61
C GLY A 182 4.33 -16.40 11.30
N ARG A 183 5.06 -15.58 12.04
CA ARG A 183 4.56 -14.41 12.78
C ARG A 183 5.49 -13.24 12.52
N PHE A 184 4.94 -12.03 12.55
CA PHE A 184 5.74 -10.82 12.55
C PHE A 184 6.60 -10.78 13.81
N SER A 185 7.91 -10.57 13.66
CA SER A 185 8.78 -10.33 14.81
C SER A 185 8.60 -8.91 15.33
N GLY A 186 8.88 -8.66 16.60
CA GLY A 186 8.83 -7.30 17.16
C GLY A 186 9.81 -6.35 16.47
N ARG A 187 10.95 -6.88 15.98
CA ARG A 187 11.92 -6.11 15.20
C ARG A 187 11.33 -5.66 13.85
N ASP A 188 10.67 -6.59 13.14
CA ASP A 188 10.08 -6.30 11.83
C ASP A 188 8.93 -5.30 11.97
N LEU A 189 8.10 -5.46 13.01
CA LEU A 189 7.01 -4.53 13.32
C LEU A 189 7.54 -3.11 13.57
N ASN A 190 8.58 -2.96 14.37
CA ASN A 190 9.18 -1.66 14.64
C ASN A 190 9.83 -1.05 13.38
N ALA A 191 10.50 -1.87 12.57
CA ALA A 191 11.08 -1.41 11.31
C ALA A 191 10.00 -0.96 10.31
N PHE A 192 8.86 -1.65 10.27
CA PHE A 192 7.74 -1.25 9.42
C PHE A 192 7.08 0.04 9.91
N ARG A 193 6.83 0.16 11.22
CA ARG A 193 6.24 1.38 11.81
C ARG A 193 7.08 2.61 11.54
N ALA A 194 8.40 2.50 11.67
CA ALA A 194 9.31 3.59 11.35
C ALA A 194 9.17 4.07 9.89
N ARG A 195 8.82 3.18 8.96
CA ARG A 195 8.61 3.53 7.54
C ARG A 195 7.26 4.21 7.25
N LEU A 196 6.31 4.19 8.17
CA LEU A 196 5.05 4.92 7.99
C LEU A 196 5.27 6.42 7.83
N ALA A 197 6.37 6.94 8.40
CA ALA A 197 6.78 8.33 8.22
C ALA A 197 7.25 8.65 6.79
N ASP A 198 7.70 7.64 6.03
CA ASP A 198 8.21 7.79 4.67
C ASP A 198 7.07 7.93 3.64
N LEU A 199 5.81 7.71 4.05
CA LEU A 199 4.66 7.93 3.17
C LEU A 199 4.41 9.42 2.98
N VAL A 200 4.57 9.87 1.75
CA VAL A 200 4.23 11.24 1.31
C VAL A 200 2.99 11.17 0.44
N VAL A 201 1.98 11.96 0.80
CA VAL A 201 0.78 12.18 0.00
C VAL A 201 0.66 13.68 -0.26
N THR A 202 0.73 14.07 -1.51
CA THR A 202 0.61 15.48 -1.93
C THR A 202 -0.82 15.79 -2.35
N GLU A 203 -1.20 17.04 -2.27
CA GLU A 203 -2.52 17.50 -2.70
C GLU A 203 -2.70 17.22 -4.20
N GLN A 204 -3.81 16.58 -4.57
CA GLN A 204 -4.21 16.51 -5.97
C GLN A 204 -4.66 17.91 -6.41
N ILE A 205 -3.89 18.53 -7.29
CA ILE A 205 -4.31 19.78 -7.92
C ILE A 205 -5.47 19.42 -8.86
N ALA A 206 -6.70 19.74 -8.45
CA ALA A 206 -7.85 19.58 -9.33
C ALA A 206 -7.55 20.35 -10.63
N GLU A 207 -7.48 19.62 -11.76
CA GLU A 207 -7.34 20.30 -13.06
C GLU A 207 -8.46 21.35 -13.16
N PRO A 208 -8.15 22.61 -13.50
CA PRO A 208 -9.18 23.62 -13.65
C PRO A 208 -10.17 23.13 -14.72
N VAL A 209 -11.43 23.01 -14.32
CA VAL A 209 -12.53 22.67 -15.24
C VAL A 209 -12.40 23.67 -16.39
N ARG A 210 -11.97 23.20 -17.56
CA ARG A 210 -11.99 24.00 -18.77
C ARG A 210 -13.47 24.08 -19.21
N ASP A 211 -14.11 25.18 -18.83
CA ASP A 211 -15.39 25.53 -19.42
C ASP A 211 -15.23 25.54 -20.95
N VAL A 212 -15.99 24.66 -21.62
CA VAL A 212 -16.07 24.53 -23.05
C VAL A 212 -17.23 25.40 -23.53
#